data_67fde45eb38a0d238368ada423ea877c
#
_entry.id   67fde45eb38a0d238368ada423ea877c
#
_cell.length_a   1.000
_cell.length_b   1.000
_cell.length_c   1.000
_cell.angle_alpha   90.00
_cell.angle_beta   90.00
_cell.angle_gamma   90.00
#
_symmetry.space_group_name_H-M   'P 1'
#
loop_
_entity.id
_entity.type
_entity.pdbx_description
1 polymer ?
#
loop_
_entity_poly.entity_id
_entity_poly.type
_entity_poly.pdbx_seq_one_letter_code
_entity_poly.pdbx_strand_id
1 'polypeptide(L)' 'MRFTSKTLNNIQILFDNFGYDEIFGRVDVVKLVGLKESSASKLISNLVKVGIIVPVAGYGKGRYRFFKANINKE' A
#
# COMPACT_ATOMS: atom_id res chain seq x y z
N MET A 1 -4.41 15.16 1.69
CA MET A 1 -3.09 14.75 2.20
C MET A 1 -2.05 14.79 1.10
N ARG A 2 -0.88 15.24 1.44
CA ARG A 2 0.20 15.35 0.50
C ARG A 2 1.34 14.42 0.86
N PHE A 3 1.84 13.70 -0.11
CA PHE A 3 2.99 12.82 0.11
C PHE A 3 4.27 13.50 -0.35
N THR A 4 5.35 13.23 0.37
CA THR A 4 6.67 13.71 -0.04
C THR A 4 7.15 12.91 -1.24
N SER A 5 8.17 13.40 -1.92
CA SER A 5 8.78 12.68 -3.04
C SER A 5 9.26 11.30 -2.61
N LYS A 6 9.84 11.24 -1.40
CA LYS A 6 10.33 9.95 -0.87
C LYS A 6 9.18 8.97 -0.68
N THR A 7 8.06 9.45 -0.13
CA THR A 7 6.89 8.61 0.07
C THR A 7 6.33 8.14 -1.27
N LEU A 8 6.24 9.02 -2.24
CA LEU A 8 5.76 8.65 -3.56
C LEU A 8 6.65 7.59 -4.19
N ASN A 9 7.96 7.71 -4.02
CA ASN A 9 8.89 6.72 -4.52
C ASN A 9 8.67 5.37 -3.84
N ASN A 10 8.42 5.39 -2.53
CA ASN A 10 8.15 4.15 -1.79
C ASN A 10 6.87 3.50 -2.30
N ILE A 11 5.84 4.30 -2.56
CA ILE A 11 4.58 3.77 -3.10
C ILE A 11 4.83 3.12 -4.46
N GLN A 12 5.65 3.75 -5.30
CA GLN A 12 5.97 3.21 -6.61
C GLN A 12 6.69 1.87 -6.50
N ILE A 13 7.63 1.76 -5.55
CA ILE A 13 8.34 0.50 -5.32
C ILE A 13 7.35 -0.60 -4.96
N LEU A 14 6.42 -0.31 -4.07
CA LEU A 14 5.41 -1.28 -3.67
C LEU A 14 4.55 -1.69 -4.86
N PHE A 15 4.11 -0.73 -5.63
CA PHE A 15 3.25 -1.01 -6.77
C PHE A 15 4.00 -1.81 -7.84
N ASP A 16 5.27 -1.50 -8.06
CA ASP A 16 6.07 -2.24 -9.04
C ASP A 16 6.20 -3.70 -8.65
N ASN A 17 6.19 -3.99 -7.35
CA ASN A 17 6.32 -5.35 -6.87
C ASN A 17 4.99 -6.10 -6.79
N PHE A 18 3.92 -5.42 -6.42
CA PHE A 18 2.65 -6.10 -6.14
C PHE A 18 1.58 -5.85 -7.18
N GLY A 19 1.60 -4.71 -7.86
CA GLY A 19 0.53 -4.38 -8.79
C GLY A 19 -0.80 -4.28 -8.06
N TYR A 20 -1.88 -4.56 -8.78
CA TYR A 20 -3.23 -4.51 -8.21
C TYR A 20 -3.70 -5.85 -7.65
N ASP A 21 -3.02 -6.92 -7.99
CA ASP A 21 -3.55 -8.27 -7.71
C ASP A 21 -2.95 -8.93 -6.48
N GLU A 22 -1.80 -8.49 -6.06
CA GLU A 22 -1.09 -9.15 -4.96
C GLU A 22 -1.48 -8.56 -3.62
N ILE A 23 -1.56 -9.43 -2.64
CA ILE A 23 -1.89 -9.05 -1.28
C ILE A 23 -0.59 -8.93 -0.50
N PHE A 24 -0.44 -7.88 0.26
CA PHE A 24 0.78 -7.64 1.02
C PHE A 24 0.44 -7.13 2.43
N GLY A 25 1.43 -7.15 3.29
CA GLY A 25 1.28 -6.66 4.65
C GLY A 25 2.45 -5.79 5.05
N ARG A 26 2.47 -5.40 6.32
CA ARG A 26 3.52 -4.51 6.83
C ARG A 26 4.90 -5.12 6.66
N VAL A 27 5.04 -6.43 6.86
CA VAL A 27 6.33 -7.09 6.73
C VAL A 27 6.90 -6.89 5.33
N ASP A 28 6.03 -6.99 4.33
CA ASP A 28 6.46 -6.79 2.95
C ASP A 28 6.93 -5.36 2.71
N VAL A 29 6.21 -4.40 3.29
CA VAL A 29 6.57 -3.00 3.16
C VAL A 29 7.94 -2.76 3.80
N VAL A 30 8.15 -3.28 5.00
CA VAL A 30 9.42 -3.15 5.70
C VAL A 30 10.57 -3.70 4.85
N LYS A 31 10.37 -4.87 4.28
CA LYS A 31 11.42 -5.51 3.50
C LYS A 31 11.73 -4.78 2.19
N LEU A 32 10.70 -4.36 1.49
CA LEU A 32 10.88 -3.78 0.17
C LEU A 32 11.35 -2.34 0.21
N VAL A 33 10.85 -1.58 1.16
CA VAL A 33 11.14 -0.15 1.20
C VAL A 33 12.19 0.20 2.24
N GLY A 34 12.51 -0.74 3.13
CA GLY A 34 13.55 -0.51 4.12
C GLY A 34 13.15 0.41 5.25
N LEU A 35 11.86 0.48 5.55
CA LEU A 35 11.38 1.32 6.64
C LEU A 35 11.36 0.56 7.95
N LYS A 36 11.40 1.31 9.05
CA LYS A 36 11.12 0.74 10.37
C LYS A 36 9.67 0.34 10.43
N GLU A 37 9.35 -0.58 11.35
CA GLU A 37 7.97 -1.04 11.49
C GLU A 37 6.99 0.08 11.77
N SER A 38 7.36 1.03 12.62
CA SER A 38 6.48 2.14 12.93
C SER A 38 6.24 3.03 11.70
N SER A 39 7.28 3.26 10.91
CA SER A 39 7.15 4.05 9.70
C SER A 39 6.33 3.32 8.63
N ALA A 40 6.51 2.01 8.53
CA ALA A 40 5.74 1.20 7.60
C ALA A 40 4.26 1.20 7.98
N SER A 41 3.97 1.07 9.28
CA SER A 41 2.59 1.12 9.76
C SER A 41 1.95 2.47 9.45
N LYS A 42 2.71 3.55 9.63
CA LYS A 42 2.20 4.88 9.33
C LYS A 42 1.94 5.05 7.84
N LEU A 43 2.85 4.56 7.02
CA LEU A 43 2.67 4.62 5.57
C LEU A 43 1.41 3.87 5.16
N ILE A 44 1.25 2.65 5.65
CA ILE A 44 0.06 1.84 5.34
C ILE A 44 -1.20 2.57 5.78
N SER A 45 -1.21 3.09 7.00
CA SER A 45 -2.36 3.80 7.52
C SER A 45 -2.74 4.99 6.63
N ASN A 46 -1.74 5.74 6.19
CA ASN A 46 -1.99 6.88 5.32
C ASN A 46 -2.50 6.45 3.94
N LEU A 47 -1.96 5.36 3.40
CA LEU A 47 -2.41 4.87 2.10
C LEU A 47 -3.85 4.36 2.15
N VAL A 48 -4.22 3.71 3.25
CA VAL A 48 -5.60 3.28 3.45
C VAL A 48 -6.52 4.50 3.57
N LYS A 49 -6.07 5.49 4.32
CA LYS A 49 -6.86 6.68 4.56
C LYS A 49 -7.21 7.43 3.28
N VAL A 50 -6.28 7.49 2.35
CA VAL A 50 -6.52 8.18 1.08
C VAL A 50 -7.04 7.25 -0.02
N GLY A 51 -7.19 5.97 0.29
CA GLY A 51 -7.80 5.02 -0.65
C GLY A 51 -6.87 4.44 -1.70
N ILE A 52 -5.56 4.57 -1.51
CA ILE A 52 -4.60 4.00 -2.47
C ILE A 52 -4.51 2.50 -2.29
N ILE A 53 -4.59 2.03 -1.05
CA ILE A 53 -4.67 0.60 -0.76
C ILE A 53 -5.91 0.35 0.08
N VAL A 54 -6.40 -0.90 0.03
CA VAL A 54 -7.59 -1.28 0.78
C VAL A 54 -7.31 -2.56 1.55
N PRO A 55 -7.93 -2.72 2.74
CA PRO A 55 -7.81 -3.97 3.48
C PRO A 55 -8.48 -5.10 2.71
N VAL A 56 -7.92 -6.29 2.84
CA VAL A 56 -8.47 -7.47 2.15
C VAL A 56 -9.07 -8.41 3.18
N ALA A 57 -10.34 -8.71 3.03
CA ALA A 57 -11.03 -9.62 3.93
C ALA A 57 -10.64 -11.06 3.64
N GLY A 58 -10.70 -11.90 4.65
CA GLY A 58 -10.45 -13.33 4.48
C GLY A 58 -9.02 -13.77 4.65
N TYR A 59 -8.10 -12.84 4.85
CA TYR A 59 -6.69 -13.15 5.01
C TYR A 59 -6.14 -12.73 6.36
N GLY A 60 -7.02 -12.46 7.29
CA GLY A 60 -6.63 -11.96 8.60
C GLY A 60 -6.39 -10.47 8.56
N LYS A 61 -5.99 -9.93 9.70
CA LYS A 61 -5.72 -8.50 9.81
C LYS A 61 -4.40 -8.17 9.16
N GLY A 62 -4.29 -6.93 8.70
CA GLY A 62 -3.02 -6.43 8.20
C GLY A 62 -2.66 -6.89 6.81
N ARG A 63 -3.64 -7.25 6.02
CA ARG A 63 -3.44 -7.60 4.62
C ARG A 63 -4.11 -6.58 3.74
N TYR A 64 -3.41 -6.14 2.70
CA TYR A 64 -3.84 -5.04 1.86
C TYR A 64 -3.55 -5.34 0.41
N ARG A 65 -4.21 -4.62 -0.47
CA ARG A 65 -3.86 -4.60 -1.89
C ARG A 65 -4.12 -3.21 -2.44
N PHE A 66 -3.48 -2.90 -3.55
CA PHE A 66 -3.72 -1.62 -4.18
C PHE A 66 -5.12 -1.59 -4.75
N PHE A 67 -5.76 -0.45 -4.60
CA PHE A 67 -7.12 -0.27 -5.07
C PHE A 67 -7.10 0.13 -6.54
N LYS A 68 -7.79 -0.66 -7.35
CA LYS A 68 -7.95 -0.33 -8.76
C LYS A 68 -9.32 0.27 -8.95
N ALA A 69 -9.36 1.55 -9.26
CA ALA A 69 -10.64 2.20 -9.51
C ALA A 69 -11.23 1.62 -10.79
N ASN A 70 -12.46 1.22 -10.71
CA ASN A 70 -13.15 0.70 -11.86
C ASN A 70 -13.79 1.86 -12.61
N ILE A 71 -13.03 2.55 -13.37
CA ILE A 71 -13.51 3.67 -14.14
C ILE A 71 -14.04 3.12 -15.43
N ASN A 72 -15.28 2.85 -15.41
CA ASN A 72 -15.91 2.28 -16.52
C ASN A 72 -16.21 3.28 -17.50
N LYS A 73 -15.83 3.25 -18.54
CA LYS A 73 -16.14 4.18 -19.47
C LYS A 73 -16.96 3.84 -20.44
N GLU A 74 -17.47 3.66 -20.31
CA GLU A 74 -18.16 3.21 -20.97
C GLU A 74 -18.54 3.04 -21.24
#